data_000280b7db3fe68ee7d6c7ef2ee82691
#
_entry.id   000280b7db3fe68ee7d6c7ef2ee82691
#
_cell.length_a   1.000
_cell.length_b   1.000
_cell.length_c   1.000
_cell.angle_alpha   90.00
_cell.angle_beta   90.00
_cell.angle_gamma   90.00
#
_symmetry.space_group_name_H-M   'P 1'
#
loop_
_entity.id
_entity.type
_entity.pdbx_description
1 polymer ?
#
loop_
_entity_poly.entity_id
_entity_poly.type
_entity_poly.pdbx_seq_one_letter_code
_entity_poly.pdbx_strand_id
1 'polypeptide(L)'
;MNSFLEPYKDSYLLKILIAIAVFLFSLVTNAQIDRNTDLYKTLKAKDSIIFQRAFNKCELEKLEPIIAENFEFYHDLAGIQNRKEFMLAMKNNICGNPGRITRQLVAASLEVFPLKNNGVLYGAIQKGKHTFQEKNNTEIKTVGIADFTDLWILENNSWKLKRVLSYNHKPYKG
;
A
#
# COMPACT_ATOMS: atom_id res chain seq x y z
N MET A 1 -15.94 -64.48 -25.00
CA MET A 1 -15.39 -64.47 -23.64
C MET A 1 -15.11 -63.01 -23.31
N ASN A 2 -15.98 -62.42 -22.51
CA ASN A 2 -16.23 -60.99 -22.43
C ASN A 2 -15.30 -60.33 -21.40
N SER A 3 -14.71 -59.23 -21.82
CA SER A 3 -13.93 -58.28 -21.00
C SER A 3 -14.90 -57.46 -20.13
N PHE A 4 -14.99 -57.73 -18.83
CA PHE A 4 -15.80 -56.99 -17.85
C PHE A 4 -14.85 -56.36 -16.78
N LEU A 5 -13.94 -55.46 -17.17
CA LEU A 5 -13.05 -54.79 -16.20
C LEU A 5 -12.71 -53.33 -16.51
N GLU A 6 -13.56 -52.53 -17.16
CA GLU A 6 -13.21 -51.13 -17.46
C GLU A 6 -13.88 -49.99 -16.68
N PRO A 7 -15.03 -50.11 -15.97
CA PRO A 7 -15.59 -48.94 -15.30
C PRO A 7 -14.93 -48.56 -13.96
N TYR A 8 -14.07 -49.41 -13.39
CA TYR A 8 -13.52 -49.14 -12.05
C TYR A 8 -12.28 -48.24 -12.07
N LYS A 9 -11.44 -48.28 -13.11
CA LYS A 9 -10.26 -47.40 -13.22
C LYS A 9 -10.61 -45.93 -13.42
N ASP A 10 -11.65 -45.62 -14.17
CA ASP A 10 -12.06 -44.26 -14.46
C ASP A 10 -12.62 -43.55 -13.22
N SER A 11 -13.30 -44.27 -12.34
CA SER A 11 -13.79 -43.75 -11.06
C SER A 11 -12.68 -43.37 -10.08
N TYR A 12 -11.54 -44.09 -10.08
CA TYR A 12 -10.40 -43.77 -9.24
C TYR A 12 -9.62 -42.56 -9.75
N LEU A 13 -9.37 -42.49 -11.04
CA LEU A 13 -8.74 -41.36 -11.70
C LEU A 13 -9.54 -40.07 -11.48
N LEU A 14 -10.84 -40.11 -11.63
CA LEU A 14 -11.72 -38.98 -11.36
C LEU A 14 -11.67 -38.53 -9.90
N LYS A 15 -11.66 -39.44 -8.94
CA LYS A 15 -11.52 -39.12 -7.50
C LYS A 15 -10.18 -38.48 -7.18
N ILE A 16 -9.07 -38.97 -7.77
CA ILE A 16 -7.74 -38.38 -7.62
C ILE A 16 -7.69 -37.00 -8.22
N LEU A 17 -8.23 -36.78 -9.39
CA LEU A 17 -8.30 -35.46 -10.04
C LEU A 17 -9.11 -34.44 -9.22
N ILE A 18 -10.24 -34.87 -8.65
CA ILE A 18 -11.06 -34.03 -7.76
C ILE A 18 -10.29 -33.69 -6.48
N ALA A 19 -9.59 -34.67 -5.87
CA ALA A 19 -8.79 -34.45 -4.67
C ALA A 19 -7.63 -33.49 -4.93
N ILE A 20 -6.94 -33.60 -6.08
CA ILE A 20 -5.88 -32.68 -6.49
C ILE A 20 -6.46 -31.28 -6.77
N ALA A 21 -7.60 -31.16 -7.42
CA ALA A 21 -8.24 -29.88 -7.68
C ALA A 21 -8.68 -29.19 -6.38
N VAL A 22 -9.24 -29.92 -5.41
CA VAL A 22 -9.59 -29.40 -4.08
C VAL A 22 -8.35 -28.97 -3.30
N PHE A 23 -7.26 -29.72 -3.39
CA PHE A 23 -5.98 -29.39 -2.72
C PHE A 23 -5.34 -28.14 -3.33
N LEU A 24 -5.37 -27.99 -4.66
CA LEU A 24 -4.85 -26.80 -5.34
C LEU A 24 -5.69 -25.54 -5.06
N PHE A 25 -6.99 -25.67 -4.85
CA PHE A 25 -7.87 -24.56 -4.51
C PHE A 25 -7.64 -24.02 -3.08
N SER A 26 -7.15 -24.83 -2.15
CA SER A 26 -6.87 -24.44 -0.77
C SER A 26 -5.56 -23.65 -0.59
N LEU A 27 -4.76 -23.47 -1.65
CA LEU A 27 -3.48 -22.73 -1.58
C LEU A 27 -3.63 -21.23 -1.93
N VAL A 28 -4.84 -20.73 -2.22
CA VAL A 28 -5.05 -19.30 -2.42
C VAL A 28 -5.09 -18.61 -1.06
N THR A 29 -3.93 -18.45 -0.43
CA THR A 29 -3.80 -17.60 0.75
C THR A 29 -3.78 -16.15 0.31
N ASN A 30 -4.85 -15.40 0.59
CA ASN A 30 -4.81 -13.95 0.47
C ASN A 30 -3.79 -13.42 1.49
N ALA A 31 -2.62 -12.99 1.02
CA ALA A 31 -1.60 -12.36 1.86
C ALA A 31 -2.08 -11.00 2.43
N GLN A 32 -3.09 -10.39 1.79
CA GLN A 32 -3.73 -9.18 2.26
C GLN A 32 -4.56 -9.46 3.51
N ILE A 33 -4.41 -8.63 4.54
CA ILE A 33 -5.21 -8.76 5.76
C ILE A 33 -6.56 -8.04 5.66
N ASP A 34 -7.52 -8.52 6.47
CA ASP A 34 -8.83 -7.88 6.59
C ASP A 34 -8.70 -6.44 7.15
N ARG A 35 -9.57 -5.54 6.67
CA ARG A 35 -9.61 -4.13 7.06
C ARG A 35 -9.99 -3.89 8.53
N ASN A 36 -10.55 -4.88 9.21
CA ASN A 36 -10.91 -4.80 10.61
C ASN A 36 -9.75 -5.15 11.55
N THR A 37 -8.63 -5.66 11.03
CA THR A 37 -7.45 -5.98 11.84
C THR A 37 -6.79 -4.74 12.42
N ASP A 38 -6.18 -4.86 13.60
CA ASP A 38 -5.48 -3.76 14.25
C ASP A 38 -4.30 -3.25 13.41
N LEU A 39 -3.58 -4.14 12.72
CA LEU A 39 -2.50 -3.75 11.84
C LEU A 39 -3.00 -2.85 10.70
N TYR A 40 -4.10 -3.24 10.02
CA TYR A 40 -4.68 -2.42 8.96
C TYR A 40 -5.11 -1.04 9.49
N LYS A 41 -5.83 -1.00 10.60
CA LYS A 41 -6.28 0.26 11.23
C LYS A 41 -5.11 1.15 11.62
N THR A 42 -4.06 0.56 12.20
CA THR A 42 -2.84 1.27 12.59
C THR A 42 -2.15 1.92 11.39
N LEU A 43 -1.90 1.17 10.31
CA LEU A 43 -1.22 1.70 9.14
C LEU A 43 -2.09 2.68 8.36
N LYS A 44 -3.40 2.49 8.30
CA LYS A 44 -4.34 3.48 7.77
C LYS A 44 -4.29 4.80 8.55
N ALA A 45 -4.19 4.74 9.88
CA ALA A 45 -4.03 5.93 10.72
C ALA A 45 -2.68 6.63 10.45
N LYS A 46 -1.59 5.86 10.22
CA LYS A 46 -0.29 6.41 9.82
C LYS A 46 -0.35 7.09 8.44
N ASP A 47 -1.00 6.48 7.44
CA ASP A 47 -1.26 7.12 6.14
C ASP A 47 -1.98 8.48 6.33
N SER A 48 -2.98 8.53 7.20
CA SER A 48 -3.67 9.79 7.51
C SER A 48 -2.74 10.86 8.12
N ILE A 49 -1.79 10.47 8.98
CA ILE A 49 -0.80 11.42 9.52
C ILE A 49 0.10 11.95 8.40
N ILE A 50 0.59 11.09 7.52
CA ILE A 50 1.44 11.50 6.41
C ILE A 50 0.70 12.48 5.50
N PHE A 51 -0.52 12.15 5.09
CA PHE A 51 -1.18 12.89 4.03
C PHE A 51 -2.17 13.94 4.54
N GLN A 52 -3.05 13.61 5.48
CA GLN A 52 -4.03 14.60 5.96
C GLN A 52 -3.38 15.65 6.85
N ARG A 53 -2.36 15.28 7.64
CA ARG A 53 -1.72 16.21 8.56
C ARG A 53 -0.47 16.83 7.94
N ALA A 54 0.53 16.03 7.57
CA ALA A 54 1.80 16.57 7.11
C ALA A 54 1.72 17.12 5.67
N PHE A 55 1.10 16.41 4.72
CA PHE A 55 1.01 16.87 3.34
C PHE A 55 -0.04 17.98 3.17
N ASN A 56 -1.31 17.69 3.52
CA ASN A 56 -2.41 18.61 3.22
C ASN A 56 -2.47 19.84 4.14
N LYS A 57 -2.05 19.69 5.42
CA LYS A 57 -2.09 20.77 6.43
C LYS A 57 -0.71 21.30 6.80
N CYS A 58 0.37 20.75 6.21
CA CYS A 58 1.74 21.18 6.46
C CYS A 58 2.22 21.07 7.92
N GLU A 59 1.65 20.14 8.69
CA GLU A 59 2.09 19.82 10.04
C GLU A 59 3.29 18.85 9.99
N LEU A 60 4.43 19.31 9.47
CA LEU A 60 5.61 18.47 9.16
C LEU A 60 6.22 17.85 10.41
N GLU A 61 6.08 18.46 11.57
CA GLU A 61 6.52 17.93 12.87
C GLU A 61 5.87 16.59 13.22
N LYS A 62 4.70 16.28 12.64
CA LYS A 62 4.02 14.98 12.83
C LYS A 62 4.60 13.87 11.94
N LEU A 63 5.30 14.25 10.89
CA LEU A 63 5.90 13.30 9.96
C LEU A 63 7.25 12.78 10.49
N GLU A 64 8.06 13.64 11.11
CA GLU A 64 9.39 13.30 11.60
C GLU A 64 9.48 12.04 12.47
N PRO A 65 8.59 11.84 13.48
CA PRO A 65 8.69 10.67 14.34
C PRO A 65 8.28 9.36 13.67
N ILE A 66 7.62 9.40 12.52
CA ILE A 66 7.13 8.19 11.83
C ILE A 66 7.97 7.77 10.64
N ILE A 67 8.85 8.63 10.11
CA ILE A 67 9.81 8.23 9.06
C ILE A 67 11.09 7.69 9.69
N ALA A 68 11.61 6.61 9.10
CA ALA A 68 12.84 5.98 9.55
C ALA A 68 14.07 6.89 9.29
N GLU A 69 15.15 6.71 10.05
CA GLU A 69 16.40 7.46 9.87
C GLU A 69 16.98 7.27 8.45
N ASN A 70 16.95 6.01 7.98
CA ASN A 70 17.41 5.63 6.65
C ASN A 70 16.24 5.54 5.64
N PHE A 71 15.31 6.49 5.73
CA PHE A 71 14.16 6.61 4.82
C PHE A 71 14.61 6.93 3.39
N GLU A 72 13.92 6.35 2.41
CA GLU A 72 14.06 6.67 0.99
C GLU A 72 12.67 6.78 0.33
N PHE A 73 12.54 7.77 -0.53
CA PHE A 73 11.37 8.02 -1.35
C PHE A 73 11.75 7.87 -2.83
N TYR A 74 11.03 7.03 -3.53
CA TYR A 74 11.20 6.77 -4.96
C TYR A 74 9.99 7.31 -5.71
N HIS A 75 10.21 8.27 -6.58
CA HIS A 75 9.14 8.93 -7.33
C HIS A 75 9.44 8.85 -8.83
N ASP A 76 8.50 8.35 -9.63
CA ASP A 76 8.68 8.14 -11.07
C ASP A 76 8.93 9.44 -11.87
N LEU A 77 8.50 10.60 -11.35
CA LEU A 77 8.72 11.90 -11.99
C LEU A 77 9.79 12.76 -11.31
N ALA A 78 10.13 12.49 -10.04
CA ALA A 78 11.05 13.32 -9.26
C ALA A 78 12.33 12.58 -8.81
N GLY A 79 12.45 11.30 -9.14
CA GLY A 79 13.61 10.48 -8.79
C GLY A 79 13.66 10.04 -7.33
N ILE A 80 14.86 9.79 -6.82
CA ILE A 80 15.09 9.26 -5.48
C ILE A 80 15.40 10.42 -4.54
N GLN A 81 14.83 10.36 -3.32
CA GLN A 81 15.11 11.31 -2.25
C GLN A 81 15.38 10.55 -0.95
N ASN A 82 16.43 10.94 -0.23
CA ASN A 82 16.65 10.52 1.14
C ASN A 82 15.75 11.31 2.11
N ARG A 83 15.81 10.99 3.41
CA ARG A 83 14.98 11.62 4.46
C ARG A 83 15.11 13.16 4.44
N LYS A 84 16.32 13.69 4.34
CA LYS A 84 16.56 15.15 4.37
C LYS A 84 16.01 15.85 3.14
N GLU A 85 16.25 15.27 1.96
CA GLU A 85 15.76 15.79 0.68
C GLU A 85 14.24 15.75 0.61
N PHE A 86 13.62 14.65 1.07
CA PHE A 86 12.17 14.53 1.15
C PHE A 86 11.54 15.59 2.07
N MET A 87 12.08 15.77 3.29
CA MET A 87 11.58 16.80 4.21
C MET A 87 11.74 18.21 3.67
N LEU A 88 12.85 18.50 2.94
CA LEU A 88 13.03 19.78 2.25
C LEU A 88 12.03 19.98 1.11
N ALA A 89 11.77 18.93 0.30
CA ALA A 89 10.78 18.96 -0.77
C ALA A 89 9.37 19.19 -0.21
N MET A 90 9.01 18.51 0.87
CA MET A 90 7.73 18.75 1.57
C MET A 90 7.62 20.19 2.03
N LYS A 91 8.65 20.73 2.69
CA LYS A 91 8.66 22.11 3.19
C LYS A 91 8.55 23.15 2.07
N ASN A 92 9.37 23.00 1.03
CA ASN A 92 9.54 24.04 0.03
C ASN A 92 8.51 23.94 -1.11
N ASN A 93 8.21 22.73 -1.59
CA ASN A 93 7.37 22.53 -2.77
C ASN A 93 5.90 22.37 -2.41
N ILE A 94 5.60 21.63 -1.33
CA ILE A 94 4.22 21.40 -0.91
C ILE A 94 3.77 22.52 0.04
N CYS A 95 4.55 22.77 1.09
CA CYS A 95 4.20 23.74 2.13
C CYS A 95 4.68 25.16 1.83
N GLY A 96 5.41 25.39 0.75
CA GLY A 96 5.68 26.73 0.24
C GLY A 96 4.42 27.45 -0.26
N ASN A 97 3.38 26.70 -0.64
CA ASN A 97 2.05 27.21 -0.94
C ASN A 97 0.98 26.26 -0.38
N PRO A 98 0.69 26.34 0.94
CA PRO A 98 -0.17 25.39 1.61
C PRO A 98 -1.58 25.30 1.01
N GLY A 99 -2.06 24.09 0.80
CA GLY A 99 -3.41 23.81 0.29
C GLY A 99 -3.57 24.01 -1.23
N ARG A 100 -2.54 24.46 -1.96
CA ARG A 100 -2.59 24.51 -3.43
C ARG A 100 -2.74 23.11 -4.03
N ILE A 101 -1.97 22.18 -3.55
CA ILE A 101 -2.10 20.76 -3.91
C ILE A 101 -2.43 19.97 -2.66
N THR A 102 -3.45 19.13 -2.73
CA THR A 102 -3.81 18.19 -1.67
C THR A 102 -3.88 16.77 -2.22
N ARG A 103 -3.68 15.80 -1.34
CA ARG A 103 -3.74 14.38 -1.66
C ARG A 103 -4.94 13.73 -0.97
N GLN A 104 -5.64 12.86 -1.68
CA GLN A 104 -6.75 12.06 -1.15
C GLN A 104 -6.55 10.59 -1.49
N LEU A 105 -6.68 9.72 -0.47
CA LEU A 105 -6.68 8.27 -0.66
C LEU A 105 -7.94 7.87 -1.43
N VAL A 106 -7.77 7.08 -2.51
CA VAL A 106 -8.90 6.51 -3.24
C VAL A 106 -9.61 5.50 -2.35
N ALA A 107 -10.91 5.67 -2.18
CA ALA A 107 -11.71 4.81 -1.32
C ALA A 107 -11.51 3.33 -1.70
N ALA A 108 -11.38 2.49 -0.68
CA ALA A 108 -11.19 1.04 -0.81
C ALA A 108 -9.93 0.54 -1.53
N SER A 109 -9.01 1.43 -1.96
CA SER A 109 -7.77 1.02 -2.62
C SER A 109 -6.66 0.58 -1.68
N LEU A 110 -6.76 0.90 -0.38
CA LEU A 110 -5.73 0.57 0.59
C LEU A 110 -5.70 -0.91 0.90
N GLU A 111 -4.52 -1.50 0.77
CA GLU A 111 -4.22 -2.90 1.08
C GLU A 111 -3.01 -2.97 2.01
N VAL A 112 -3.00 -3.94 2.91
CA VAL A 112 -1.91 -4.15 3.87
C VAL A 112 -1.51 -5.63 3.88
N PHE A 113 -0.21 -5.88 3.81
CA PHE A 113 0.40 -7.20 3.78
C PHE A 113 1.44 -7.31 4.91
N PRO A 114 1.21 -8.12 5.95
CA PRO A 114 2.16 -8.26 7.05
C PRO A 114 3.43 -9.00 6.60
N LEU A 115 4.58 -8.52 7.06
CA LEU A 115 5.86 -9.17 6.87
C LEU A 115 6.26 -9.88 8.17
N LYS A 116 6.43 -11.19 8.09
CA LYS A 116 6.78 -12.04 9.23
C LYS A 116 8.05 -12.83 8.94
N ASN A 117 8.88 -12.99 9.97
CA ASN A 117 10.00 -13.90 9.97
C ASN A 117 9.79 -14.92 11.09
N ASN A 118 9.75 -16.21 10.78
CA ASN A 118 9.44 -17.28 11.72
C ASN A 118 8.17 -17.02 12.55
N GLY A 119 7.12 -16.48 11.90
CA GLY A 119 5.85 -16.13 12.54
C GLY A 119 5.83 -14.79 13.28
N VAL A 120 6.99 -14.16 13.51
CA VAL A 120 7.11 -12.86 14.21
C VAL A 120 6.93 -11.72 13.24
N LEU A 121 5.98 -10.83 13.51
CA LEU A 121 5.73 -9.63 12.72
C LEU A 121 6.88 -8.63 12.91
N TYR A 122 7.53 -8.24 11.80
CA TYR A 122 8.62 -7.26 11.80
C TYR A 122 8.37 -6.05 10.89
N GLY A 123 7.37 -6.14 10.01
CA GLY A 123 7.08 -5.08 9.05
C GLY A 123 5.76 -5.30 8.34
N ALA A 124 5.44 -4.42 7.41
CA ALA A 124 4.30 -4.54 6.52
C ALA A 124 4.52 -3.78 5.22
N ILE A 125 3.92 -4.26 4.14
CA ILE A 125 3.73 -3.51 2.92
C ILE A 125 2.32 -2.92 2.95
N GLN A 126 2.23 -1.63 2.68
CA GLN A 126 0.98 -0.92 2.48
C GLN A 126 0.96 -0.37 1.07
N LYS A 127 -0.08 -0.62 0.31
CA LYS A 127 -0.21 -0.08 -1.04
C LYS A 127 -1.62 0.45 -1.28
N GLY A 128 -1.73 1.34 -2.26
CA GLY A 128 -3.01 1.92 -2.62
C GLY A 128 -2.89 2.90 -3.78
N LYS A 129 -3.96 3.66 -3.96
CA LYS A 129 -4.04 4.74 -4.95
C LYS A 129 -4.40 6.04 -4.27
N HIS A 130 -3.88 7.13 -4.79
CA HIS A 130 -4.27 8.46 -4.34
C HIS A 130 -4.54 9.39 -5.54
N THR A 131 -5.45 10.32 -5.34
CA THR A 131 -5.68 11.43 -6.26
C THR A 131 -5.04 12.69 -5.72
N PHE A 132 -4.64 13.57 -6.63
CA PHE A 132 -4.19 14.91 -6.33
C PHE A 132 -5.25 15.91 -6.75
N GLN A 133 -5.52 16.86 -5.86
CA GLN A 133 -6.43 17.95 -6.11
C GLN A 133 -5.65 19.25 -6.12
N GLU A 134 -5.89 20.10 -7.10
CA GLU A 134 -5.34 21.44 -7.19
C GLU A 134 -6.42 22.46 -6.97
N LYS A 135 -6.11 23.44 -6.10
CA LYS A 135 -6.98 24.57 -5.83
C LYS A 135 -6.50 25.79 -6.60
N ASN A 136 -7.33 26.28 -7.52
CA ASN A 136 -7.14 27.52 -8.26
C ASN A 136 -8.24 28.53 -7.85
N ASN A 137 -7.84 29.56 -7.14
CA ASN A 137 -8.77 30.57 -6.60
C ASN A 137 -9.92 29.94 -5.78
N THR A 138 -11.08 29.76 -6.40
CA THR A 138 -12.29 29.20 -5.77
C THR A 138 -12.62 27.77 -6.20
N GLU A 139 -11.94 27.24 -7.21
CA GLU A 139 -12.23 25.92 -7.77
C GLU A 139 -11.21 24.88 -7.32
N ILE A 140 -11.69 23.71 -6.94
CA ILE A 140 -10.87 22.53 -6.63
C ILE A 140 -11.09 21.49 -7.72
N LYS A 141 -10.02 21.12 -8.42
CA LYS A 141 -10.05 20.09 -9.47
C LYS A 141 -9.16 18.90 -9.10
N THR A 142 -9.67 17.70 -9.34
CA THR A 142 -8.80 16.51 -9.33
C THR A 142 -7.97 16.51 -10.61
N VAL A 143 -6.66 16.63 -10.48
CA VAL A 143 -5.74 16.79 -11.60
C VAL A 143 -4.91 15.55 -11.91
N GLY A 144 -4.72 14.67 -10.93
CA GLY A 144 -3.87 13.51 -11.08
C GLY A 144 -4.29 12.32 -10.22
N ILE A 145 -3.77 11.16 -10.58
CA ILE A 145 -3.87 9.91 -9.82
C ILE A 145 -2.54 9.17 -9.91
N ALA A 146 -2.14 8.52 -8.82
CA ALA A 146 -0.96 7.67 -8.77
C ALA A 146 -1.17 6.44 -7.88
N ASP A 147 -0.34 5.44 -8.08
CA ASP A 147 -0.18 4.30 -7.18
C ASP A 147 0.91 4.58 -6.16
N PHE A 148 0.81 3.97 -4.99
CA PHE A 148 1.89 3.99 -4.00
C PHE A 148 2.09 2.63 -3.36
N THR A 149 3.32 2.41 -2.90
CA THR A 149 3.70 1.25 -2.09
C THR A 149 4.65 1.72 -1.00
N ASP A 150 4.29 1.47 0.24
CA ASP A 150 5.03 1.84 1.44
C ASP A 150 5.57 0.60 2.14
N LEU A 151 6.83 0.63 2.52
CA LEU A 151 7.43 -0.35 3.40
C LEU A 151 7.49 0.21 4.82
N TRP A 152 6.75 -0.42 5.70
CA TRP A 152 6.76 -0.14 7.13
C TRP A 152 7.60 -1.17 7.88
N ILE A 153 8.39 -0.72 8.86
CA ILE A 153 9.17 -1.57 9.76
C ILE A 153 8.73 -1.32 11.19
N LEU A 154 8.60 -2.38 11.96
CA LEU A 154 8.29 -2.31 13.38
C LEU A 154 9.60 -2.26 14.16
N GLU A 155 9.96 -1.08 14.66
CA GLU A 155 11.18 -0.82 15.44
C GLU A 155 10.77 -0.40 16.87
N ASN A 156 11.21 -1.13 17.87
CA ASN A 156 10.92 -0.83 19.29
C ASN A 156 9.42 -0.57 19.54
N ASN A 157 8.54 -1.45 19.06
CA ASN A 157 7.09 -1.32 19.09
C ASN A 157 6.51 -0.07 18.39
N SER A 158 7.30 0.58 17.54
CA SER A 158 6.89 1.75 16.78
C SER A 158 6.98 1.49 15.27
N TRP A 159 5.92 1.79 14.55
CA TRP A 159 5.90 1.70 13.10
C TRP A 159 6.66 2.87 12.47
N LYS A 160 7.70 2.54 11.69
CA LYS A 160 8.52 3.49 10.94
C LYS A 160 8.36 3.27 9.44
N LEU A 161 8.06 4.33 8.72
CA LEU A 161 8.05 4.35 7.25
C LEU A 161 9.47 4.34 6.74
N LYS A 162 9.86 3.28 6.02
CA LYS A 162 11.25 3.08 5.59
C LYS A 162 11.45 3.35 4.11
N ARG A 163 10.49 2.94 3.28
CA ARG A 163 10.51 3.15 1.83
C ARG A 163 9.13 3.57 1.35
N VAL A 164 9.11 4.51 0.43
CA VAL A 164 7.91 4.90 -0.30
C VAL A 164 8.22 4.83 -1.79
N LEU A 165 7.38 4.14 -2.52
CA LEU A 165 7.36 4.15 -3.98
C LEU A 165 6.09 4.88 -4.40
N SER A 166 6.21 5.96 -5.15
CA SER A 166 5.10 6.72 -5.73
C SER A 166 5.26 6.70 -7.25
N TYR A 167 4.35 6.05 -7.95
CA TYR A 167 4.54 5.69 -9.34
C TYR A 167 3.23 5.67 -10.12
N ASN A 168 3.34 5.52 -11.45
CA ASN A 168 2.19 5.49 -12.36
C ASN A 168 1.38 6.79 -12.27
N HIS A 169 2.07 7.93 -12.12
CA HIS A 169 1.44 9.24 -12.14
C HIS A 169 0.85 9.52 -13.51
N LYS A 170 -0.42 9.88 -13.54
CA LYS A 170 -1.13 10.21 -14.76
C LYS A 170 -2.22 11.26 -14.51
N PRO A 171 -2.61 12.02 -15.54
CA PRO A 171 -3.75 12.90 -15.45
C PRO A 171 -5.01 12.14 -15.00
N TYR A 172 -5.78 12.76 -14.13
CA TYR A 172 -7.06 12.19 -13.72
C TYR A 172 -8.06 12.34 -14.88
N LYS A 173 -8.66 11.21 -15.26
CA LYS A 173 -9.77 11.17 -16.22
C LYS A 173 -11.00 10.77 -15.41
N GLY A 174 -11.83 11.77 -15.08
CA GLY A 174 -13.13 11.58 -14.42
C GLY A 174 -14.12 10.80 -15.26
#